data_aeb7791729dc4ecc1d857041b22ca10d
#
_entry.id   aeb7791729dc4ecc1d857041b22ca10d
#
_cell.length_a   1.000
_cell.length_b   1.000
_cell.length_c   1.000
_cell.angle_alpha   90.00
_cell.angle_beta   90.00
_cell.angle_gamma   90.00
#
_symmetry.space_group_name_H-M   'P 1'
#
loop_
_entity.id
_entity.type
_entity.pdbx_description
1 polymer ?
#
loop_
_entity_poly.entity_id
_entity_poly.type
_entity_poly.pdbx_seq_one_letter_code
_entity_poly.pdbx_strand_id
1 'polypeptide(L)'
;MIPSSKVLWGEGLFLRPQHFQRQDAYHEWRLAEVARTLHPYAWGVRRLRVDADALASGVLRFHELQLLLPDGELFSAPQDDELPEPISLSGIGNGVVELVFHAALAPMRIHGANFSGMTAHGSNGHAISNGSPVADGALRYAQRNQTAGDWFTTAAEAEISTLRRCLRVLPDDEPRDHLVHLPLLRLRRNATGTWEMDGRYVPPSTTIGASPTLLAMLRRLLDVL
;
A
#
# COMPACT_ATOMS: atom_id res chain seq x y z
N MET A 1 -5.06 12.00 -0.79
CA MET A 1 -5.85 12.12 0.46
C MET A 1 -6.90 13.19 0.29
N ILE A 2 -8.09 13.03 0.87
CA ILE A 2 -9.24 13.92 0.67
C ILE A 2 -9.24 14.97 1.77
N PRO A 3 -9.30 16.28 1.45
CA PRO A 3 -9.47 17.31 2.46
C PRO A 3 -10.73 17.06 3.27
N SER A 4 -10.65 17.09 4.59
CA SER A 4 -11.77 16.83 5.48
C SER A 4 -11.96 17.97 6.48
N SER A 5 -13.21 18.39 6.67
CA SER A 5 -13.57 19.36 7.69
C SER A 5 -13.68 18.67 9.05
N LYS A 6 -13.35 19.44 10.10
CA LYS A 6 -13.49 18.97 11.48
C LYS A 6 -14.94 18.67 11.81
N VAL A 7 -15.19 17.55 12.49
CA VAL A 7 -16.53 17.22 13.00
C VAL A 7 -16.92 18.19 14.12
N LEU A 8 -18.13 18.74 14.03
CA LEU A 8 -18.71 19.54 15.12
C LEU A 8 -19.34 18.59 16.15
N TRP A 9 -18.72 18.53 17.31
CA TRP A 9 -19.24 17.79 18.46
C TRP A 9 -20.12 18.71 19.31
N GLY A 10 -21.39 18.34 19.50
CA GLY A 10 -22.35 19.08 20.31
C GLY A 10 -23.11 18.16 21.23
N GLU A 11 -23.67 18.73 22.30
CA GLU A 11 -24.55 18.01 23.21
C GLU A 11 -25.82 17.52 22.48
N GLY A 12 -26.26 16.30 22.78
CA GLY A 12 -27.43 15.69 22.13
C GLY A 12 -27.14 15.10 20.72
N LEU A 13 -25.90 15.09 20.24
CA LEU A 13 -25.57 14.51 18.95
C LEU A 13 -25.78 12.99 18.96
N PHE A 14 -26.63 12.52 18.03
CA PHE A 14 -26.76 11.08 17.78
C PHE A 14 -25.55 10.57 16.98
N LEU A 15 -24.74 9.70 17.60
CA LEU A 15 -23.54 9.16 16.97
C LEU A 15 -23.88 8.22 15.81
N ARG A 16 -23.13 8.39 14.70
CA ARG A 16 -23.19 7.54 13.51
C ARG A 16 -21.77 7.18 13.07
N PRO A 17 -21.55 6.04 12.39
CA PRO A 17 -20.22 5.67 11.87
C PRO A 17 -19.55 6.77 11.05
N GLN A 18 -20.33 7.57 10.31
CA GLN A 18 -19.80 8.68 9.50
C GLN A 18 -19.12 9.78 10.31
N HIS A 19 -19.50 9.99 11.58
CA HIS A 19 -18.82 10.95 12.46
C HIS A 19 -17.38 10.48 12.74
N PHE A 20 -17.20 9.22 13.08
CA PHE A 20 -15.89 8.62 13.32
C PHE A 20 -15.04 8.61 12.05
N GLN A 21 -15.60 8.13 10.93
CA GLN A 21 -14.92 8.13 9.63
C GLN A 21 -14.43 9.52 9.21
N ARG A 22 -15.26 10.56 9.43
CA ARG A 22 -14.87 11.94 9.13
C ARG A 22 -13.84 12.50 10.09
N GLN A 23 -13.91 12.11 11.35
CA GLN A 23 -12.91 12.49 12.36
C GLN A 23 -11.55 11.89 12.01
N ASP A 24 -11.49 10.60 11.70
CA ASP A 24 -10.26 9.92 11.29
C ASP A 24 -9.69 10.55 10.02
N ALA A 25 -10.51 10.71 8.98
CA ALA A 25 -10.09 11.34 7.73
C ALA A 25 -9.57 12.77 7.93
N TYR A 26 -10.11 13.53 8.87
CA TYR A 26 -9.61 14.87 9.22
C TYR A 26 -8.22 14.81 9.82
N HIS A 27 -7.96 13.89 10.74
CA HIS A 27 -6.65 13.74 11.37
C HIS A 27 -5.60 13.21 10.40
N GLU A 28 -5.94 12.21 9.61
CA GLU A 28 -5.08 11.66 8.56
C GLU A 28 -4.69 12.72 7.52
N TRP A 29 -5.67 13.48 7.04
CA TRP A 29 -5.42 14.57 6.11
C TRP A 29 -4.48 15.62 6.71
N ARG A 30 -4.72 16.06 7.96
CA ARG A 30 -3.84 17.05 8.61
C ARG A 30 -2.42 16.56 8.78
N LEU A 31 -2.23 15.30 9.18
CA LEU A 31 -0.90 14.69 9.34
C LEU A 31 -0.16 14.68 8.00
N ALA A 32 -0.84 14.23 6.95
CA ALA A 32 -0.23 14.19 5.62
C ALA A 32 0.09 15.58 5.08
N GLU A 33 -0.78 16.58 5.32
CA GLU A 33 -0.55 17.95 4.85
C GLU A 33 0.62 18.62 5.58
N VAL A 34 0.72 18.43 6.89
CA VAL A 34 1.88 18.90 7.67
C VAL A 34 3.16 18.22 7.17
N ALA A 35 3.14 16.90 6.98
CA ALA A 35 4.29 16.15 6.49
C ALA A 35 4.74 16.64 5.10
N ARG A 36 3.81 16.88 4.18
CA ARG A 36 4.11 17.41 2.84
C ARG A 36 4.66 18.84 2.87
N THR A 37 4.15 19.66 3.77
CA THR A 37 4.64 21.06 3.92
C THR A 37 6.08 21.08 4.40
N LEU A 38 6.43 20.19 5.34
CA LEU A 38 7.78 20.09 5.88
C LEU A 38 8.74 19.34 4.93
N HIS A 39 8.24 18.31 4.26
CA HIS A 39 8.99 17.42 3.40
C HIS A 39 8.19 17.08 2.14
N PRO A 40 8.25 17.89 1.08
CA PRO A 40 7.42 17.73 -0.13
C PRO A 40 7.56 16.38 -0.83
N TYR A 41 8.70 15.71 -0.66
CA TYR A 41 9.00 14.40 -1.24
C TYR A 41 9.07 13.29 -0.19
N ALA A 42 8.38 13.44 0.95
CA ALA A 42 8.33 12.43 2.00
C ALA A 42 7.41 11.26 1.61
N TRP A 43 7.72 10.58 0.50
CA TRP A 43 7.05 9.36 0.04
C TRP A 43 8.07 8.44 -0.63
N GLY A 44 7.78 7.16 -0.67
CA GLY A 44 8.68 6.17 -1.26
C GLY A 44 8.78 4.89 -0.45
N VAL A 45 9.78 4.11 -0.80
CA VAL A 45 10.11 2.84 -0.15
C VAL A 45 10.75 3.11 1.20
N ARG A 46 10.26 2.44 2.24
CA ARG A 46 10.86 2.38 3.57
C ARG A 46 11.66 1.11 3.77
N ARG A 47 11.08 -0.03 3.34
CA ARG A 47 11.73 -1.35 3.31
C ARG A 47 11.23 -2.14 2.12
N LEU A 48 12.15 -2.87 1.52
CA LEU A 48 11.88 -3.76 0.40
C LEU A 48 12.77 -4.99 0.53
N ARG A 49 12.15 -6.17 0.63
CA ARG A 49 12.85 -7.45 0.59
C ARG A 49 12.19 -8.36 -0.43
N VAL A 50 12.93 -8.63 -1.48
CA VAL A 50 12.55 -9.57 -2.54
C VAL A 50 13.10 -10.95 -2.20
N ASP A 51 12.36 -11.98 -2.52
CA ASP A 51 12.77 -13.37 -2.45
C ASP A 51 13.71 -13.67 -3.65
N ALA A 52 15.00 -13.81 -3.35
CA ALA A 52 16.03 -14.02 -4.40
C ALA A 52 15.89 -15.39 -5.07
N ASP A 53 15.49 -16.42 -4.34
CA ASP A 53 15.34 -17.77 -4.87
C ASP A 53 14.12 -17.87 -5.80
N ALA A 54 13.01 -17.25 -5.40
CA ALA A 54 11.84 -17.13 -6.26
C ALA A 54 12.16 -16.32 -7.52
N LEU A 55 12.89 -15.21 -7.39
CA LEU A 55 13.29 -14.40 -8.54
C LEU A 55 14.17 -15.18 -9.52
N ALA A 56 15.15 -15.94 -9.01
CA ALA A 56 15.99 -16.81 -9.85
C ALA A 56 15.18 -17.87 -10.60
N SER A 57 14.05 -18.31 -10.04
CA SER A 57 13.11 -19.24 -10.70
C SER A 57 12.03 -18.52 -11.56
N GLY A 58 12.16 -17.22 -11.77
CA GLY A 58 11.26 -16.43 -12.63
C GLY A 58 9.97 -15.97 -11.97
N VAL A 59 9.95 -15.83 -10.64
CA VAL A 59 8.80 -15.33 -9.89
C VAL A 59 9.23 -14.15 -9.02
N LEU A 60 8.61 -12.99 -9.22
CA LEU A 60 8.79 -11.85 -8.32
C LEU A 60 7.89 -12.02 -7.09
N ARG A 61 8.51 -12.25 -5.94
CA ARG A 61 7.83 -12.39 -4.65
C ARG A 61 8.51 -11.53 -3.60
N PHE A 62 7.73 -11.00 -2.68
CA PHE A 62 8.21 -10.14 -1.60
C PHE A 62 8.18 -10.90 -0.27
N HIS A 63 9.15 -10.63 0.60
CA HIS A 63 9.16 -11.04 2.00
C HIS A 63 8.74 -9.90 2.92
N GLU A 64 9.06 -8.66 2.52
CA GLU A 64 8.71 -7.46 3.28
C GLU A 64 8.56 -6.28 2.31
N LEU A 65 7.51 -5.49 2.52
CA LEU A 65 7.24 -4.29 1.75
C LEU A 65 6.63 -3.22 2.64
N GLN A 66 7.37 -2.15 2.88
CA GLN A 66 6.90 -0.99 3.64
C GLN A 66 7.06 0.26 2.78
N LEU A 67 5.97 0.98 2.61
CA LEU A 67 5.86 2.14 1.72
C LEU A 67 5.17 3.30 2.41
N LEU A 68 5.53 4.51 2.01
CA LEU A 68 4.70 5.70 2.15
C LEU A 68 4.31 6.14 0.75
N LEU A 69 3.03 6.01 0.42
CA LEU A 69 2.50 6.35 -0.90
C LEU A 69 2.40 7.86 -1.11
N PRO A 70 2.37 8.36 -2.37
CA PRO A 70 2.30 9.80 -2.66
C PRO A 70 1.07 10.50 -2.09
N ASP A 71 -0.03 9.78 -1.84
CA ASP A 71 -1.22 10.33 -1.19
C ASP A 71 -1.15 10.34 0.34
N GLY A 72 -0.05 9.84 0.93
CA GLY A 72 0.20 9.79 2.37
C GLY A 72 -0.25 8.48 3.04
N GLU A 73 -0.76 7.51 2.27
CA GLU A 73 -1.11 6.19 2.81
C GLU A 73 0.14 5.40 3.18
N LEU A 74 0.12 4.80 4.35
CA LEU A 74 1.14 3.87 4.82
C LEU A 74 0.74 2.44 4.44
N PHE A 75 1.68 1.70 3.86
CA PHE A 75 1.53 0.27 3.61
C PHE A 75 2.65 -0.48 4.32
N SER A 76 2.30 -1.52 5.05
CA SER A 76 3.25 -2.30 5.87
C SER A 76 2.89 -3.78 5.87
N ALA A 77 3.52 -4.54 5.00
CA ALA A 77 3.32 -5.98 4.91
C ALA A 77 4.61 -6.75 5.28
N PRO A 78 4.50 -7.84 6.04
CA PRO A 78 3.29 -8.56 6.47
C PRO A 78 2.66 -8.09 7.79
N GLN A 79 3.10 -6.98 8.38
CA GLN A 79 2.68 -6.58 9.74
C GLN A 79 1.18 -6.21 9.80
N ASP A 80 0.77 -5.24 9.00
CA ASP A 80 -0.58 -4.69 9.01
C ASP A 80 -1.38 -5.11 7.77
N ASP A 81 -0.69 -5.26 6.64
CA ASP A 81 -1.26 -5.58 5.34
C ASP A 81 -0.78 -6.95 4.84
N GLU A 82 -1.38 -7.45 3.77
CA GLU A 82 -0.92 -8.64 3.08
C GLU A 82 0.10 -8.29 2.00
N LEU A 83 1.09 -9.15 1.85
CA LEU A 83 2.05 -9.04 0.75
C LEU A 83 1.32 -9.19 -0.60
N PRO A 84 1.73 -8.44 -1.63
CA PRO A 84 1.19 -8.62 -2.97
C PRO A 84 1.40 -10.05 -3.47
N GLU A 85 0.45 -10.52 -4.29
CA GLU A 85 0.54 -11.83 -4.92
C GLU A 85 1.84 -11.98 -5.73
N PRO A 86 2.47 -13.17 -5.72
CA PRO A 86 3.65 -13.44 -6.52
C PRO A 86 3.36 -13.25 -8.03
N ILE A 87 4.29 -12.60 -8.73
CA ILE A 87 4.16 -12.28 -10.15
C ILE A 87 5.05 -13.22 -10.97
N SER A 88 4.44 -13.97 -11.88
CA SER A 88 5.19 -14.79 -12.83
C SER A 88 5.83 -13.91 -13.91
N LEU A 89 7.14 -14.03 -14.07
CA LEU A 89 7.91 -13.32 -15.09
C LEU A 89 8.02 -14.09 -16.41
N SER A 90 7.45 -15.30 -16.48
CA SER A 90 7.53 -16.17 -17.66
C SER A 90 6.78 -15.62 -18.87
N GLY A 91 5.75 -14.78 -18.65
CA GLY A 91 4.98 -14.15 -19.73
C GLY A 91 5.66 -12.94 -20.37
N ILE A 92 6.77 -12.44 -19.78
CA ILE A 92 7.49 -11.29 -20.30
C ILE A 92 8.32 -11.69 -21.54
N GLY A 93 8.05 -11.02 -22.65
CA GLY A 93 8.73 -11.31 -23.94
C GLY A 93 10.25 -11.30 -23.85
N ASN A 94 10.91 -12.16 -24.63
CA ASN A 94 12.38 -12.29 -24.60
C ASN A 94 13.13 -11.02 -25.06
N GLY A 95 12.48 -10.11 -25.75
CA GLY A 95 13.04 -8.81 -26.15
C GLY A 95 13.09 -7.76 -25.04
N VAL A 96 12.41 -7.99 -23.90
CA VAL A 96 12.41 -7.08 -22.76
C VAL A 96 13.64 -7.38 -21.91
N VAL A 97 14.58 -6.43 -21.86
CA VAL A 97 15.85 -6.57 -21.12
C VAL A 97 15.75 -5.98 -19.71
N GLU A 98 14.98 -4.90 -19.55
CA GLU A 98 14.76 -4.21 -18.29
C GLU A 98 13.25 -3.93 -18.10
N LEU A 99 12.77 -4.00 -16.88
CA LEU A 99 11.39 -3.70 -16.54
C LEU A 99 11.30 -3.11 -15.13
N VAL A 100 10.56 -1.99 -15.02
CA VAL A 100 10.29 -1.36 -13.72
C VAL A 100 8.95 -1.86 -13.19
N PHE A 101 8.92 -2.20 -11.91
CA PHE A 101 7.69 -2.56 -11.21
C PHE A 101 7.27 -1.44 -10.26
N HIS A 102 5.97 -1.15 -10.24
CA HIS A 102 5.36 -0.11 -9.44
C HIS A 102 4.42 -0.71 -8.39
N ALA A 103 4.48 -0.18 -7.17
CA ALA A 103 3.39 -0.36 -6.22
C ALA A 103 2.23 0.55 -6.63
N ALA A 104 1.04 0.03 -6.62
CA ALA A 104 -0.16 0.74 -7.04
C ALA A 104 -1.34 0.43 -6.13
N LEU A 105 -2.06 1.48 -5.72
CA LEU A 105 -3.22 1.41 -4.85
C LEU A 105 -4.35 2.25 -5.45
N ALA A 106 -5.59 1.76 -5.36
CA ALA A 106 -6.74 2.55 -5.81
C ALA A 106 -6.84 3.87 -5.01
N PRO A 107 -7.15 5.00 -5.66
CA PRO A 107 -7.35 6.26 -4.95
C PRO A 107 -8.57 6.18 -4.03
N MET A 108 -8.55 6.94 -2.93
CA MET A 108 -9.72 7.10 -2.07
C MET A 108 -10.83 7.83 -2.80
N ARG A 109 -12.03 7.28 -2.84
CA ARG A 109 -13.21 7.85 -3.50
C ARG A 109 -14.14 8.50 -2.48
N ILE A 110 -14.50 9.76 -2.68
CA ILE A 110 -15.42 10.51 -1.78
C ILE A 110 -16.86 9.98 -1.87
N HIS A 111 -17.28 9.61 -3.09
CA HIS A 111 -18.64 9.20 -3.43
C HIS A 111 -18.68 7.81 -4.05
N GLY A 112 -17.89 6.88 -3.53
CA GLY A 112 -17.82 5.53 -4.07
C GLY A 112 -17.45 4.51 -3.02
N ALA A 113 -17.65 3.23 -3.34
CA ALA A 113 -17.19 2.16 -2.50
C ALA A 113 -15.66 2.09 -2.53
N ASN A 114 -15.03 2.21 -1.36
CA ASN A 114 -13.60 2.00 -1.18
C ASN A 114 -13.29 0.60 -0.65
N PHE A 115 -14.33 -0.15 -0.31
CA PHE A 115 -14.29 -1.45 0.32
C PHE A 115 -15.39 -2.35 -0.26
N SER A 116 -15.10 -3.64 -0.45
CA SER A 116 -16.11 -4.66 -0.76
C SER A 116 -16.08 -5.76 0.29
N GLY A 117 -17.22 -6.13 0.83
CA GLY A 117 -17.28 -7.29 1.72
C GLY A 117 -18.20 -7.24 2.93
N MET A 118 -18.93 -6.16 3.18
CA MET A 118 -20.07 -6.26 4.09
C MET A 118 -21.36 -6.45 3.29
N THR A 119 -21.86 -7.69 3.25
CA THR A 119 -23.29 -7.85 3.36
C THR A 119 -23.68 -7.27 4.71
N ALA A 120 -24.27 -6.07 4.73
CA ALA A 120 -24.88 -5.57 5.93
C ALA A 120 -25.89 -6.62 6.41
N HIS A 121 -25.60 -7.28 7.51
CA HIS A 121 -26.60 -8.04 8.24
C HIS A 121 -27.56 -7.00 8.84
N GLY A 122 -28.41 -6.45 7.98
CA GLY A 122 -29.62 -5.81 8.45
C GLY A 122 -30.51 -6.90 9.04
N SER A 123 -31.09 -6.63 10.18
CA SER A 123 -32.01 -7.50 10.92
C SER A 123 -33.22 -8.02 10.12
N ASN A 124 -33.30 -7.84 8.82
CA ASN A 124 -34.39 -8.22 7.93
C ASN A 124 -33.91 -8.84 6.59
N GLY A 125 -32.82 -9.58 6.57
CA GLY A 125 -32.55 -10.58 5.52
C GLY A 125 -32.49 -10.09 4.06
N HIS A 126 -32.47 -8.79 3.79
CA HIS A 126 -32.30 -8.26 2.44
C HIS A 126 -30.87 -7.80 2.24
N ALA A 127 -30.13 -8.58 1.49
CA ALA A 127 -28.83 -8.18 0.97
C ALA A 127 -29.03 -6.94 0.08
N ILE A 128 -28.58 -5.78 0.56
CA ILE A 128 -28.50 -4.58 -0.28
C ILE A 128 -27.20 -4.72 -1.08
N SER A 129 -27.28 -5.41 -2.19
CA SER A 129 -26.28 -5.40 -3.24
C SER A 129 -26.44 -4.10 -4.05
N ASN A 130 -26.09 -2.96 -3.44
CA ASN A 130 -25.96 -1.69 -4.17
C ASN A 130 -24.50 -1.52 -4.63
N GLY A 131 -24.01 -2.46 -5.40
CA GLY A 131 -22.75 -2.34 -6.10
C GLY A 131 -22.97 -2.84 -7.50
N SER A 132 -23.17 -1.93 -8.46
CA SER A 132 -22.80 -2.25 -9.84
C SER A 132 -21.45 -2.92 -9.81
N PRO A 133 -21.22 -4.00 -10.56
CA PRO A 133 -19.88 -4.56 -10.67
C PRO A 133 -18.97 -3.40 -11.05
N VAL A 134 -18.00 -3.08 -10.21
CA VAL A 134 -17.00 -2.07 -10.51
C VAL A 134 -16.22 -2.67 -11.66
N ALA A 135 -16.67 -2.35 -12.88
CA ALA A 135 -15.92 -2.65 -14.07
C ALA A 135 -14.53 -2.00 -13.85
N ASP A 136 -13.51 -2.82 -13.80
CA ASP A 136 -12.09 -2.42 -13.84
C ASP A 136 -11.55 -1.59 -12.67
N GLY A 137 -12.14 -1.64 -11.49
CA GLY A 137 -11.69 -0.87 -10.35
C GLY A 137 -11.25 -1.72 -9.17
N ALA A 138 -9.96 -1.95 -9.02
CA ALA A 138 -9.42 -2.43 -7.76
C ALA A 138 -9.97 -1.57 -6.61
N LEU A 139 -10.46 -2.22 -5.56
CA LEU A 139 -10.87 -1.54 -4.35
C LEU A 139 -9.64 -1.17 -3.52
N ARG A 140 -9.74 -0.08 -2.77
CA ARG A 140 -8.62 0.38 -1.94
C ARG A 140 -8.40 -0.54 -0.75
N TYR A 141 -9.49 -1.04 -0.15
CA TYR A 141 -9.45 -1.83 1.08
C TYR A 141 -10.18 -3.15 0.96
N ALA A 142 -9.70 -4.13 1.73
CA ALA A 142 -10.40 -5.37 2.05
C ALA A 142 -10.57 -5.49 3.57
N GLN A 143 -11.56 -6.27 4.00
CA GLN A 143 -11.81 -6.54 5.42
C GLN A 143 -10.82 -7.58 5.94
N ARG A 144 -10.33 -7.34 7.16
CA ARG A 144 -9.61 -8.31 7.97
C ARG A 144 -10.29 -8.41 9.33
N ASN A 145 -10.73 -9.61 9.69
CA ASN A 145 -11.22 -9.90 11.03
C ASN A 145 -10.05 -10.34 11.90
N GLN A 146 -9.96 -9.80 13.09
CA GLN A 146 -8.92 -10.15 14.06
C GLN A 146 -9.52 -10.13 15.47
N THR A 147 -9.09 -11.08 16.30
CA THR A 147 -9.40 -11.05 17.72
C THR A 147 -8.49 -10.05 18.42
N ALA A 148 -9.07 -9.12 19.15
CA ALA A 148 -8.35 -8.15 19.96
C ALA A 148 -8.74 -8.29 21.42
N GLY A 149 -7.72 -8.39 22.29
CA GLY A 149 -7.91 -8.34 23.74
C GLY A 149 -8.10 -6.91 24.24
N ASP A 150 -8.78 -6.77 25.36
CA ASP A 150 -8.81 -5.49 26.08
C ASP A 150 -7.40 -5.15 26.59
N TRP A 151 -6.89 -3.98 26.26
CA TRP A 151 -5.54 -3.57 26.60
C TRP A 151 -5.36 -3.26 28.09
N PHE A 152 -6.43 -3.03 28.82
CA PHE A 152 -6.41 -2.64 30.24
C PHE A 152 -6.87 -3.76 31.18
N THR A 153 -7.62 -4.73 30.65
CA THR A 153 -8.11 -5.88 31.41
C THR A 153 -7.90 -7.16 30.61
N THR A 154 -7.67 -8.27 31.28
CA THR A 154 -7.55 -9.58 30.61
C THR A 154 -8.92 -10.28 30.43
N ALA A 155 -10.02 -9.56 30.68
CA ALA A 155 -11.32 -10.18 30.92
C ALA A 155 -12.14 -10.46 29.63
N ALA A 156 -11.83 -9.81 28.52
CA ALA A 156 -12.63 -9.99 27.30
C ALA A 156 -11.79 -9.86 26.02
N GLU A 157 -12.04 -10.77 25.09
CA GLU A 157 -11.61 -10.66 23.70
C GLU A 157 -12.81 -10.28 22.83
N ALA A 158 -12.58 -9.46 21.83
CA ALA A 158 -13.60 -9.07 20.84
C ALA A 158 -13.09 -9.31 19.43
N GLU A 159 -13.95 -9.77 18.55
CA GLU A 159 -13.66 -9.79 17.12
C GLU A 159 -13.82 -8.37 16.56
N ILE A 160 -12.73 -7.83 15.99
CA ILE A 160 -12.70 -6.51 15.39
C ILE A 160 -12.44 -6.65 13.90
N SER A 161 -13.28 -6.00 13.11
CA SER A 161 -13.06 -5.88 11.66
C SER A 161 -12.22 -4.64 11.38
N THR A 162 -11.08 -4.84 10.73
CA THR A 162 -10.17 -3.79 10.29
C THR A 162 -10.07 -3.76 8.77
N LEU A 163 -9.56 -2.67 8.23
CA LEU A 163 -9.29 -2.51 6.81
C LEU A 163 -7.80 -2.77 6.53
N ARG A 164 -7.52 -3.59 5.53
CA ARG A 164 -6.19 -3.77 4.94
C ARG A 164 -6.16 -3.15 3.55
N ARG A 165 -5.00 -2.65 3.12
CA ARG A 165 -4.82 -2.05 1.79
C ARG A 165 -4.65 -3.14 0.74
N CYS A 166 -5.35 -3.00 -0.39
CA CYS A 166 -5.25 -3.90 -1.53
C CYS A 166 -4.18 -3.42 -2.51
N LEU A 167 -2.91 -3.45 -2.06
CA LEU A 167 -1.78 -3.03 -2.89
C LEU A 167 -1.54 -4.04 -4.02
N ARG A 168 -1.34 -3.52 -5.22
CA ARG A 168 -0.94 -4.29 -6.40
C ARG A 168 0.48 -3.92 -6.79
N VAL A 169 1.18 -4.85 -7.41
CA VAL A 169 2.47 -4.57 -8.06
C VAL A 169 2.30 -4.77 -9.56
N LEU A 170 2.55 -3.73 -10.32
CA LEU A 170 2.31 -3.68 -11.76
C LEU A 170 3.60 -3.39 -12.50
N PRO A 171 3.86 -4.04 -13.63
CA PRO A 171 4.97 -3.69 -14.50
C PRO A 171 4.71 -2.38 -15.23
N ASP A 172 5.77 -1.79 -15.77
CA ASP A 172 5.75 -0.44 -16.37
C ASP A 172 4.91 -0.35 -17.65
N ASP A 173 4.63 -1.46 -18.31
CA ASP A 173 3.80 -1.56 -19.52
C ASP A 173 2.29 -1.66 -19.21
N GLU A 174 1.90 -1.82 -17.94
CA GLU A 174 0.48 -1.80 -17.55
C GLU A 174 -0.03 -0.39 -17.27
N PRO A 175 -1.28 -0.04 -17.69
CA PRO A 175 -1.90 1.25 -17.38
C PRO A 175 -2.09 1.45 -15.87
N ARG A 176 -1.64 2.60 -15.33
CA ARG A 176 -1.71 2.91 -13.90
C ARG A 176 -2.03 4.37 -13.57
N ASP A 177 -2.31 5.21 -14.56
CA ASP A 177 -2.59 6.65 -14.37
C ASP A 177 -3.79 6.92 -13.46
N HIS A 178 -4.70 5.95 -13.36
CA HIS A 178 -5.87 6.01 -12.49
C HIS A 178 -5.60 5.54 -11.05
N LEU A 179 -4.38 5.12 -10.74
CA LEU A 179 -3.96 4.61 -9.43
C LEU A 179 -2.98 5.57 -8.75
N VAL A 180 -2.95 5.52 -7.43
CA VAL A 180 -1.84 6.10 -6.67
C VAL A 180 -0.70 5.10 -6.75
N HIS A 181 0.43 5.49 -7.34
CA HIS A 181 1.52 4.56 -7.56
C HIS A 181 2.89 5.18 -7.30
N LEU A 182 3.87 4.32 -7.06
CA LEU A 182 5.28 4.68 -6.99
C LEU A 182 6.15 3.53 -7.55
N PRO A 183 7.27 3.84 -8.19
CA PRO A 183 8.20 2.81 -8.67
C PRO A 183 8.92 2.14 -7.49
N LEU A 184 8.96 0.80 -7.49
CA LEU A 184 9.53 -0.02 -6.41
C LEU A 184 10.94 -0.50 -6.72
N LEU A 185 11.10 -1.12 -7.87
CA LEU A 185 12.33 -1.79 -8.26
C LEU A 185 12.41 -1.93 -9.78
N ARG A 186 13.60 -2.13 -10.29
CA ARG A 186 13.86 -2.51 -11.66
C ARG A 186 14.47 -3.90 -11.70
N LEU A 187 13.89 -4.76 -12.52
CA LEU A 187 14.49 -6.02 -12.89
C LEU A 187 15.23 -5.88 -14.22
N ARG A 188 16.29 -6.64 -14.39
CA ARG A 188 17.01 -6.76 -15.65
C ARG A 188 17.31 -8.22 -15.93
N ARG A 189 17.47 -8.56 -17.20
CA ARG A 189 17.98 -9.87 -17.60
C ARG A 189 19.50 -9.88 -17.54
N ASN A 190 20.06 -10.88 -16.89
CA ASN A 190 21.50 -11.13 -16.93
C ASN A 190 21.91 -11.82 -18.24
N ALA A 191 23.20 -12.10 -18.40
CA ALA A 191 23.74 -12.74 -19.61
C ALA A 191 23.15 -14.13 -19.89
N THR A 192 22.63 -14.83 -18.89
CA THR A 192 21.96 -16.14 -19.02
C THR A 192 20.47 -16.05 -19.29
N GLY A 193 19.93 -14.82 -19.38
CA GLY A 193 18.50 -14.58 -19.60
C GLY A 193 17.63 -14.64 -18.35
N THR A 194 18.22 -14.87 -17.17
CA THR A 194 17.53 -14.91 -15.88
C THR A 194 17.28 -13.50 -15.37
N TRP A 195 16.16 -13.29 -14.70
CA TRP A 195 15.84 -12.02 -14.08
C TRP A 195 16.61 -11.81 -12.78
N GLU A 196 17.15 -10.61 -12.60
CA GLU A 196 17.82 -10.19 -11.38
C GLU A 196 17.43 -8.75 -11.02
N MET A 197 17.59 -8.38 -9.74
CA MET A 197 17.44 -7.00 -9.30
C MET A 197 18.53 -6.13 -9.93
N ASP A 198 18.14 -5.00 -10.53
CA ASP A 198 19.14 -4.02 -10.98
C ASP A 198 19.66 -3.22 -9.78
N GLY A 199 20.85 -3.57 -9.31
CA GLY A 199 21.50 -2.89 -8.20
C GLY A 199 21.88 -1.43 -8.46
N ARG A 200 21.72 -0.91 -9.68
CA ARG A 200 21.93 0.51 -9.98
C ARG A 200 20.66 1.33 -9.87
N TYR A 201 19.51 0.67 -9.82
CA TYR A 201 18.22 1.35 -9.69
C TYR A 201 17.97 1.74 -8.25
N VAL A 202 17.67 3.02 -8.04
CA VAL A 202 17.28 3.58 -6.74
C VAL A 202 15.85 4.06 -6.84
N PRO A 203 14.89 3.38 -6.18
CA PRO A 203 13.52 3.87 -6.12
C PRO A 203 13.43 5.12 -5.25
N PRO A 204 12.36 5.93 -5.37
CA PRO A 204 12.02 6.92 -4.35
C PRO A 204 12.04 6.26 -2.97
N SER A 205 12.80 6.82 -2.05
CA SER A 205 13.06 6.19 -0.75
C SER A 205 12.94 7.21 0.36
N THR A 206 12.25 6.85 1.45
CA THR A 206 12.09 7.73 2.62
C THR A 206 13.30 7.65 3.56
N THR A 207 14.14 6.64 3.41
CA THR A 207 15.35 6.45 4.20
C THR A 207 16.48 5.89 3.32
N ILE A 208 17.73 6.22 3.65
CA ILE A 208 18.91 5.67 2.96
C ILE A 208 18.97 4.15 3.11
N GLY A 209 18.52 3.62 4.26
CA GLY A 209 18.48 2.18 4.54
C GLY A 209 17.48 1.38 3.69
N ALA A 210 16.58 2.05 2.98
CA ALA A 210 15.62 1.39 2.09
C ALA A 210 16.27 0.79 0.84
N SER A 211 17.44 1.29 0.44
CA SER A 211 18.15 0.85 -0.76
C SER A 211 19.61 0.47 -0.42
N PRO A 212 20.03 -0.79 -0.72
CA PRO A 212 21.43 -1.19 -0.58
C PRO A 212 22.38 -0.29 -1.38
N THR A 213 21.94 0.21 -2.53
CA THR A 213 22.69 1.12 -3.39
C THR A 213 22.94 2.46 -2.71
N LEU A 214 21.92 3.06 -2.07
CA LEU A 214 22.07 4.30 -1.30
C LEU A 214 23.02 4.10 -0.13
N LEU A 215 22.91 2.97 0.58
CA LEU A 215 23.84 2.63 1.67
C LEU A 215 25.28 2.51 1.17
N ALA A 216 25.49 1.85 0.03
CA ALA A 216 26.83 1.71 -0.57
C ALA A 216 27.40 3.07 -1.00
N MET A 217 26.58 3.96 -1.56
CA MET A 217 26.98 5.34 -1.90
C MET A 217 27.38 6.13 -0.65
N LEU A 218 26.57 6.05 0.42
CA LEU A 218 26.88 6.73 1.68
C LEU A 218 28.19 6.23 2.28
N ARG A 219 28.42 4.93 2.32
CA ARG A 219 29.68 4.35 2.83
C ARG A 219 30.88 4.86 2.02
N ARG A 220 30.79 4.88 0.69
CA ARG A 220 31.86 5.42 -0.16
C ARG A 220 32.15 6.89 0.12
N LEU A 221 31.11 7.69 0.39
CA LEU A 221 31.30 9.11 0.78
C LEU A 221 32.02 9.22 2.12
N LEU A 222 31.68 8.38 3.09
CA LEU A 222 32.33 8.39 4.41
C LEU A 222 33.79 7.89 4.35
N ASP A 223 34.12 6.99 3.43
CA ASP A 223 35.48 6.49 3.23
C ASP A 223 36.42 7.53 2.59
N VAL A 224 35.87 8.60 1.98
CA VAL A 224 36.62 9.68 1.32
C VAL A 224 36.78 10.90 2.22
N LEU A 225 36.03 11.02 3.30
CA LEU A 225 36.11 12.09 4.29
C LEU A 225 37.12 11.77 5.38
#